data_994db9f2910f2cb11613132d2c555801
#
_entry.id   994db9f2910f2cb11613132d2c555801
#
_cell.length_a   1.000
_cell.length_b   1.000
_cell.length_c   1.000
_cell.angle_alpha   90.00
_cell.angle_beta   90.00
_cell.angle_gamma   90.00
#
_symmetry.space_group_name_H-M   'P 1'
#
loop_
_entity.id
_entity.type
_entity.pdbx_description
1 polymer ?
#
loop_
_entity_poly.entity_id
_entity_poly.type
_entity_poly.pdbx_seq_one_letter_code
_entity_poly.pdbx_strand_id
1 'polypeptide(L)'
;MSEPFEDILGHQFKRPDLLREALTHRSAVSGSGRGRKSPSNERLEFIGDRVLGLAMAEWLAERFPKEQEGELGRRLAYLVSQPVLATVAETAGLGAVLSVSPGEAKAGVAKRATVLADALEATLGALYLDGGLGVARLFVRRVWNDAMVEQADPPKDAKTALQEWAQKRGQTLPLYEVTGQSGPPHAPAFTVTVTVGSADASGSAGNKRAAEQRAAEALLARLPA
;
A
#
# COMPACT_ATOMS: atom_id res chain seq x y z
N MET A 1 -22.63 -13.93 -2.57
CA MET A 1 -21.59 -14.77 -3.19
C MET A 1 -20.63 -13.79 -3.85
N SER A 2 -19.36 -13.84 -3.50
CA SER A 2 -18.34 -13.01 -4.18
C SER A 2 -18.25 -13.45 -5.65
N GLU A 3 -18.18 -12.48 -6.55
CA GLU A 3 -17.92 -12.76 -7.97
C GLU A 3 -16.61 -13.55 -8.11
N PRO A 4 -16.53 -14.50 -9.08
CA PRO A 4 -15.26 -15.13 -9.39
C PRO A 4 -14.20 -14.08 -9.72
N PHE A 5 -12.95 -14.32 -9.33
CA PHE A 5 -11.85 -13.35 -9.53
C PHE A 5 -11.69 -12.94 -11.00
N GLU A 6 -11.89 -13.86 -11.93
CA GLU A 6 -11.86 -13.59 -13.38
C GLU A 6 -12.90 -12.55 -13.80
N ASP A 7 -14.10 -12.55 -13.20
CA ASP A 7 -15.15 -11.56 -13.50
C ASP A 7 -14.76 -10.18 -12.98
N ILE A 8 -14.07 -10.14 -11.85
CA ILE A 8 -13.54 -8.88 -11.25
C ILE A 8 -12.47 -8.26 -12.16
N LEU A 9 -11.66 -9.06 -12.86
CA LEU A 9 -10.65 -8.53 -13.79
C LEU A 9 -11.27 -7.70 -14.92
N GLY A 10 -12.47 -8.08 -15.39
CA GLY A 10 -13.17 -7.40 -16.48
C GLY A 10 -12.42 -7.43 -17.81
N HIS A 11 -11.55 -8.42 -17.99
CA HIS A 11 -10.70 -8.58 -19.16
C HIS A 11 -10.50 -10.05 -19.49
N GLN A 12 -10.68 -10.41 -20.76
CA GLN A 12 -10.32 -11.73 -21.28
C GLN A 12 -8.88 -11.70 -21.79
N PHE A 13 -8.02 -12.45 -21.16
CA PHE A 13 -6.60 -12.51 -21.53
C PHE A 13 -6.40 -13.19 -22.89
N LYS A 14 -5.70 -12.50 -23.81
CA LYS A 14 -5.18 -13.07 -25.04
C LYS A 14 -3.97 -13.97 -24.75
N ARG A 15 -3.27 -13.68 -23.67
CA ARG A 15 -2.09 -14.38 -23.16
C ARG A 15 -2.36 -14.86 -21.74
N PRO A 16 -3.06 -16.00 -21.55
CA PRO A 16 -3.44 -16.53 -20.23
C PRO A 16 -2.20 -16.96 -19.40
N ASP A 17 -1.03 -17.10 -20.02
CA ASP A 17 0.24 -17.31 -19.34
C ASP A 17 0.61 -16.12 -18.42
N LEU A 18 0.28 -14.87 -18.80
CA LEU A 18 0.53 -13.70 -17.98
C LEU A 18 -0.28 -13.73 -16.68
N LEU A 19 -1.56 -14.06 -16.75
CA LEU A 19 -2.38 -14.19 -15.54
C LEU A 19 -1.86 -15.32 -14.63
N ARG A 20 -1.48 -16.44 -15.20
CA ARG A 20 -0.90 -17.56 -14.45
C ARG A 20 0.41 -17.16 -13.78
N GLU A 21 1.28 -16.42 -14.47
CA GLU A 21 2.52 -15.88 -13.90
C GLU A 21 2.22 -14.92 -12.74
N ALA A 22 1.28 -13.99 -12.91
CA ALA A 22 0.89 -13.02 -11.89
C ALA A 22 0.38 -13.69 -10.60
N LEU A 23 -0.35 -14.81 -10.75
CA LEU A 23 -0.90 -15.58 -9.64
C LEU A 23 0.06 -16.63 -9.08
N THR A 24 1.34 -16.67 -9.52
CA THR A 24 2.32 -17.66 -9.09
C THR A 24 3.35 -17.01 -8.16
N HIS A 25 3.24 -17.29 -6.86
CA HIS A 25 4.22 -16.85 -5.87
C HIS A 25 5.55 -17.62 -6.05
N ARG A 26 6.67 -16.97 -5.75
CA ARG A 26 8.03 -17.55 -5.89
C ARG A 26 8.22 -18.93 -5.25
N SER A 27 7.49 -19.23 -4.17
CA SER A 27 7.58 -20.53 -3.51
C SER A 27 7.01 -21.68 -4.36
N ALA A 28 6.00 -21.41 -5.18
CA ALA A 28 5.43 -22.42 -6.07
C ALA A 28 6.40 -22.84 -7.19
N VAL A 29 7.36 -21.97 -7.52
CA VAL A 29 8.35 -22.23 -8.57
C VAL A 29 9.55 -23.04 -8.06
N SER A 30 9.89 -22.94 -6.78
CA SER A 30 11.11 -23.51 -6.19
C SER A 30 11.13 -25.05 -6.11
N GLY A 31 9.99 -25.72 -6.35
CA GLY A 31 9.83 -27.19 -6.27
C GLY A 31 9.88 -27.95 -7.60
N SER A 32 9.90 -27.29 -8.74
CA SER A 32 9.92 -27.93 -10.03
C SER A 32 11.36 -28.30 -10.41
N GLY A 33 11.66 -29.62 -10.43
CA GLY A 33 12.96 -30.16 -10.82
C GLY A 33 13.46 -29.68 -12.19
N ARG A 34 14.63 -30.21 -12.66
CA ARG A 34 15.45 -29.82 -13.83
C ARG A 34 14.74 -29.43 -15.16
N GLY A 35 13.58 -28.73 -15.11
CA GLY A 35 12.85 -28.17 -16.24
C GLY A 35 12.89 -26.64 -16.22
N ARG A 36 12.45 -26.01 -17.31
CA ARG A 36 12.29 -24.57 -17.47
C ARG A 36 11.42 -24.05 -16.31
N LYS A 37 12.02 -23.30 -15.38
CA LYS A 37 11.29 -22.71 -14.24
C LYS A 37 10.17 -21.85 -14.78
N SER A 38 8.93 -22.11 -14.37
CA SER A 38 7.87 -21.13 -14.61
C SER A 38 8.25 -19.81 -13.92
N PRO A 39 8.03 -18.67 -14.54
CA PRO A 39 8.34 -17.40 -13.90
C PRO A 39 7.44 -17.19 -12.67
N SER A 40 7.98 -16.53 -11.65
CA SER A 40 7.20 -16.00 -10.51
C SER A 40 6.64 -14.63 -10.86
N ASN A 41 5.72 -14.15 -10.02
CA ASN A 41 5.04 -12.86 -10.18
C ASN A 41 5.94 -11.62 -10.06
N GLU A 42 7.17 -11.74 -9.55
CA GLU A 42 8.06 -10.61 -9.19
C GLU A 42 8.32 -9.61 -10.35
N ARG A 43 8.42 -10.09 -11.59
CA ARG A 43 8.62 -9.21 -12.76
C ARG A 43 7.35 -8.44 -13.13
N LEU A 44 6.19 -9.06 -12.98
CA LEU A 44 4.90 -8.45 -13.24
C LEU A 44 4.53 -7.45 -12.13
N GLU A 45 4.84 -7.77 -10.88
CA GLU A 45 4.77 -6.85 -9.73
C GLU A 45 5.55 -5.57 -10.00
N PHE A 46 6.82 -5.69 -10.44
CA PHE A 46 7.65 -4.53 -10.78
C PHE A 46 7.00 -3.62 -11.83
N ILE A 47 6.32 -4.18 -12.83
CA ILE A 47 5.59 -3.39 -13.85
C ILE A 47 4.31 -2.83 -13.25
N GLY A 48 3.57 -3.65 -12.52
CA GLY A 48 2.27 -3.32 -11.96
C GLY A 48 2.31 -2.16 -10.98
N ASP A 49 3.32 -2.09 -10.11
CA ASP A 49 3.54 -0.96 -9.20
C ASP A 49 3.62 0.39 -9.96
N ARG A 50 4.37 0.46 -11.07
CA ARG A 50 4.47 1.67 -11.92
C ARG A 50 3.16 2.00 -12.62
N VAL A 51 2.46 0.98 -13.10
CA VAL A 51 1.15 1.15 -13.74
C VAL A 51 0.10 1.61 -12.72
N LEU A 52 0.12 1.06 -11.50
CA LEU A 52 -0.73 1.48 -10.40
C LEU A 52 -0.50 2.95 -10.05
N GLY A 53 0.76 3.33 -9.83
CA GLY A 53 1.12 4.71 -9.53
C GLY A 53 0.62 5.69 -10.58
N LEU A 54 0.79 5.38 -11.87
CA LEU A 54 0.31 6.21 -12.97
C LEU A 54 -1.23 6.27 -13.02
N ALA A 55 -1.91 5.13 -13.01
CA ALA A 55 -3.37 5.08 -13.10
C ALA A 55 -4.05 5.76 -11.91
N MET A 56 -3.48 5.63 -10.72
CA MET A 56 -3.97 6.27 -9.51
C MET A 56 -3.73 7.78 -9.52
N ALA A 57 -2.55 8.24 -9.97
CA ALA A 57 -2.22 9.66 -10.08
C ALA A 57 -3.17 10.37 -11.05
N GLU A 58 -3.46 9.77 -12.21
CA GLU A 58 -4.44 10.29 -13.17
C GLU A 58 -5.83 10.38 -12.55
N TRP A 59 -6.29 9.34 -11.87
CA TRP A 59 -7.61 9.32 -11.24
C TRP A 59 -7.73 10.35 -10.12
N LEU A 60 -6.68 10.54 -9.32
CA LEU A 60 -6.63 11.57 -8.28
C LEU A 60 -6.69 12.98 -8.88
N ALA A 61 -5.94 13.26 -9.93
CA ALA A 61 -5.97 14.55 -10.61
C ALA A 61 -7.36 14.87 -11.20
N GLU A 62 -8.06 13.87 -11.75
CA GLU A 62 -9.44 14.01 -12.23
C GLU A 62 -10.43 14.26 -11.08
N ARG A 63 -10.28 13.53 -9.97
CA ARG A 63 -11.23 13.56 -8.86
C ARG A 63 -11.09 14.80 -7.98
N PHE A 64 -9.86 15.30 -7.82
CA PHE A 64 -9.50 16.42 -6.96
C PHE A 64 -8.79 17.55 -7.73
N PRO A 65 -9.45 18.17 -8.73
CA PRO A 65 -8.80 19.11 -9.65
C PRO A 65 -8.34 20.42 -9.00
N LYS A 66 -8.70 20.67 -7.75
CA LYS A 66 -8.31 21.88 -7.00
C LYS A 66 -7.15 21.62 -6.03
N GLU A 67 -6.79 20.37 -5.81
CA GLU A 67 -5.72 20.01 -4.90
C GLU A 67 -4.35 20.21 -5.54
N GLN A 68 -3.39 20.63 -4.72
CA GLN A 68 -2.01 20.82 -5.14
C GLN A 68 -1.26 19.46 -5.11
N GLU A 69 -0.08 19.42 -5.73
CA GLU A 69 0.76 18.21 -5.82
C GLU A 69 0.99 17.53 -4.46
N GLY A 70 1.24 18.31 -3.40
CA GLY A 70 1.46 17.74 -2.06
C GLY A 70 0.24 17.03 -1.46
N GLU A 71 -0.98 17.47 -1.77
CA GLU A 71 -2.23 16.84 -1.33
C GLU A 71 -2.48 15.56 -2.14
N LEU A 72 -2.36 15.65 -3.45
CA LEU A 72 -2.47 14.49 -4.36
C LEU A 72 -1.41 13.42 -4.03
N GLY A 73 -0.18 13.84 -3.73
CA GLY A 73 0.91 12.94 -3.33
C GLY A 73 0.61 12.18 -2.03
N ARG A 74 -0.02 12.82 -1.04
CA ARG A 74 -0.44 12.14 0.20
C ARG A 74 -1.54 11.11 -0.04
N ARG A 75 -2.52 11.46 -0.88
CA ARG A 75 -3.58 10.52 -1.28
C ARG A 75 -3.00 9.32 -2.03
N LEU A 76 -2.12 9.59 -2.99
CA LEU A 76 -1.43 8.54 -3.75
C LEU A 76 -0.69 7.60 -2.80
N ALA A 77 0.16 8.14 -1.93
CA ALA A 77 0.94 7.34 -0.99
C ALA A 77 0.08 6.46 -0.07
N TYR A 78 -1.10 6.93 0.32
CA TYR A 78 -2.06 6.13 1.09
C TYR A 78 -2.67 5.02 0.23
N LEU A 79 -3.24 5.37 -0.94
CA LEU A 79 -3.99 4.44 -1.78
C LEU A 79 -3.14 3.32 -2.38
N VAL A 80 -1.83 3.56 -2.59
CA VAL A 80 -0.87 2.55 -3.04
C VAL A 80 -0.08 1.93 -1.88
N SER A 81 -0.47 2.19 -0.62
CA SER A 81 0.21 1.59 0.52
C SER A 81 -0.11 0.11 0.65
N GLN A 82 0.84 -0.68 1.15
CA GLN A 82 0.68 -2.11 1.35
C GLN A 82 -0.60 -2.51 2.11
N PRO A 83 -1.02 -1.83 3.20
CA PRO A 83 -2.28 -2.17 3.87
C PRO A 83 -3.51 -2.01 2.96
N VAL A 84 -3.58 -0.94 2.17
CA VAL A 84 -4.69 -0.70 1.25
C VAL A 84 -4.67 -1.73 0.12
N LEU A 85 -3.51 -2.00 -0.49
CA LEU A 85 -3.39 -3.05 -1.50
C LEU A 85 -3.84 -4.41 -0.97
N ALA A 86 -3.43 -4.78 0.23
CA ALA A 86 -3.84 -6.05 0.84
C ALA A 86 -5.35 -6.13 1.03
N THR A 87 -5.99 -5.05 1.53
CA THR A 87 -7.46 -4.98 1.70
C THR A 87 -8.17 -5.11 0.36
N VAL A 88 -7.71 -4.40 -0.67
CA VAL A 88 -8.27 -4.50 -2.03
C VAL A 88 -8.12 -5.91 -2.60
N ALA A 89 -6.95 -6.53 -2.43
CA ALA A 89 -6.69 -7.90 -2.87
C ALA A 89 -7.57 -8.94 -2.14
N GLU A 90 -7.79 -8.77 -0.84
CA GLU A 90 -8.70 -9.63 -0.05
C GLU A 90 -10.15 -9.48 -0.53
N THR A 91 -10.62 -8.25 -0.71
CA THR A 91 -11.98 -7.97 -1.19
C THR A 91 -12.20 -8.54 -2.59
N ALA A 92 -11.19 -8.47 -3.46
CA ALA A 92 -11.21 -9.10 -4.78
C ALA A 92 -11.07 -10.63 -4.75
N GLY A 93 -10.87 -11.25 -3.60
CA GLY A 93 -10.74 -12.72 -3.47
C GLY A 93 -9.43 -13.29 -4.01
N LEU A 94 -8.40 -12.45 -4.20
CA LEU A 94 -7.13 -12.83 -4.81
C LEU A 94 -6.42 -13.98 -4.07
N GLY A 95 -6.50 -14.00 -2.75
CA GLY A 95 -5.86 -15.04 -1.92
C GLY A 95 -6.34 -16.46 -2.20
N ALA A 96 -7.55 -16.63 -2.75
CA ALA A 96 -8.13 -17.94 -3.07
C ALA A 96 -7.57 -18.55 -4.38
N VAL A 97 -7.05 -17.69 -5.27
CA VAL A 97 -6.53 -18.09 -6.59
C VAL A 97 -5.00 -18.10 -6.66
N LEU A 98 -4.32 -17.65 -5.59
CA LEU A 98 -2.86 -17.63 -5.54
C LEU A 98 -2.26 -19.04 -5.46
N SER A 99 -1.30 -19.30 -6.33
CA SER A 99 -0.47 -20.51 -6.32
C SER A 99 0.74 -20.29 -5.41
N VAL A 100 0.79 -21.02 -4.30
CA VAL A 100 1.91 -21.08 -3.36
C VAL A 100 2.34 -22.55 -3.15
N SER A 101 3.53 -22.79 -2.63
CA SER A 101 3.95 -24.17 -2.29
C SER A 101 3.03 -24.80 -1.22
N PRO A 102 2.87 -26.13 -1.20
CA PRO A 102 2.02 -26.80 -0.21
C PRO A 102 2.39 -26.49 1.25
N GLY A 103 3.67 -26.31 1.54
CA GLY A 103 4.17 -25.94 2.88
C GLY A 103 3.72 -24.53 3.27
N GLU A 104 3.84 -23.56 2.34
CA GLU A 104 3.43 -22.18 2.56
C GLU A 104 1.90 -21.99 2.56
N ALA A 105 1.17 -22.81 1.81
CA ALA A 105 -0.29 -22.82 1.88
C ALA A 105 -0.77 -23.18 3.31
N LYS A 106 -0.17 -24.22 3.93
CA LYS A 106 -0.46 -24.59 5.32
C LYS A 106 -0.06 -23.50 6.32
N ALA A 107 0.99 -22.76 6.05
CA ALA A 107 1.44 -21.61 6.86
C ALA A 107 0.63 -20.32 6.63
N GLY A 108 -0.41 -20.35 5.79
CA GLY A 108 -1.28 -19.20 5.51
C GLY A 108 -0.60 -18.06 4.72
N VAL A 109 0.46 -18.35 3.96
CA VAL A 109 1.25 -17.35 3.23
C VAL A 109 0.40 -16.59 2.21
N ALA A 110 -0.54 -17.26 1.54
CA ALA A 110 -1.46 -16.63 0.58
C ALA A 110 -2.40 -15.56 1.19
N LYS A 111 -2.46 -15.47 2.52
CA LYS A 111 -3.26 -14.46 3.26
C LYS A 111 -2.39 -13.36 3.86
N ARG A 112 -1.09 -13.38 3.67
CA ARG A 112 -0.20 -12.32 4.20
C ARG A 112 -0.37 -11.04 3.38
N ALA A 113 -0.46 -9.92 4.07
CA ALA A 113 -0.65 -8.61 3.44
C ALA A 113 0.37 -8.30 2.34
N THR A 114 1.67 -8.62 2.57
CA THR A 114 2.72 -8.46 1.56
C THR A 114 2.44 -9.28 0.31
N VAL A 115 2.12 -10.56 0.47
CA VAL A 115 1.90 -11.51 -0.65
C VAL A 115 0.67 -11.12 -1.46
N LEU A 116 -0.37 -10.64 -0.79
CA LEU A 116 -1.58 -10.15 -1.45
C LEU A 116 -1.33 -8.86 -2.23
N ALA A 117 -0.58 -7.92 -1.65
CA ALA A 117 -0.19 -6.68 -2.31
C ALA A 117 0.64 -6.96 -3.56
N ASP A 118 1.73 -7.73 -3.44
CA ASP A 118 2.62 -8.10 -4.55
C ASP A 118 1.85 -8.79 -5.69
N ALA A 119 0.92 -9.69 -5.35
CA ALA A 119 0.11 -10.40 -6.34
C ALA A 119 -0.92 -9.50 -7.04
N LEU A 120 -1.47 -8.50 -6.33
CA LEU A 120 -2.39 -7.52 -6.91
C LEU A 120 -1.65 -6.63 -7.92
N GLU A 121 -0.46 -6.15 -7.57
CA GLU A 121 0.40 -5.40 -8.48
C GLU A 121 0.79 -6.26 -9.68
N ALA A 122 1.19 -7.52 -9.47
CA ALA A 122 1.51 -8.43 -10.55
C ALA A 122 0.32 -8.68 -11.50
N THR A 123 -0.90 -8.79 -10.94
CA THR A 123 -2.13 -8.90 -11.73
C THR A 123 -2.36 -7.67 -12.59
N LEU A 124 -2.11 -6.48 -12.04
CA LEU A 124 -2.21 -5.23 -12.78
C LEU A 124 -1.14 -5.14 -13.88
N GLY A 125 0.08 -5.60 -13.61
CA GLY A 125 1.15 -5.74 -14.62
C GLY A 125 0.77 -6.66 -15.77
N ALA A 126 0.13 -7.80 -15.46
CA ALA A 126 -0.38 -8.74 -16.46
C ALA A 126 -1.49 -8.12 -17.33
N LEU A 127 -2.46 -7.44 -16.72
CA LEU A 127 -3.54 -6.71 -17.40
C LEU A 127 -2.96 -5.64 -18.35
N TYR A 128 -1.97 -4.89 -17.88
CA TYR A 128 -1.31 -3.88 -18.69
C TYR A 128 -0.59 -4.47 -19.90
N LEU A 129 0.16 -5.55 -19.71
CA LEU A 129 0.92 -6.19 -20.81
C LEU A 129 0.01 -6.89 -21.83
N ASP A 130 -1.17 -7.33 -21.44
CA ASP A 130 -2.12 -8.01 -22.32
C ASP A 130 -3.11 -7.05 -22.97
N GLY A 131 -3.67 -6.11 -22.21
CA GLY A 131 -4.77 -5.23 -22.62
C GLY A 131 -4.41 -3.74 -22.72
N GLY A 132 -3.21 -3.36 -22.31
CA GLY A 132 -2.74 -1.97 -22.30
C GLY A 132 -3.26 -1.15 -21.12
N LEU A 133 -2.87 0.13 -21.09
CA LEU A 133 -3.16 1.04 -19.97
C LEU A 133 -4.67 1.27 -19.75
N GLY A 134 -5.48 1.26 -20.81
CA GLY A 134 -6.93 1.42 -20.70
C GLY A 134 -7.59 0.34 -19.86
N VAL A 135 -7.22 -0.93 -20.07
CA VAL A 135 -7.71 -2.08 -19.28
C VAL A 135 -7.24 -1.97 -17.83
N ALA A 136 -5.97 -1.64 -17.62
CA ALA A 136 -5.39 -1.46 -16.30
C ALA A 136 -6.12 -0.36 -15.50
N ARG A 137 -6.41 0.80 -16.12
CA ARG A 137 -7.20 1.89 -15.50
C ARG A 137 -8.60 1.46 -15.09
N LEU A 138 -9.30 0.73 -15.94
CA LEU A 138 -10.65 0.23 -15.64
C LEU A 138 -10.62 -0.72 -14.44
N PHE A 139 -9.65 -1.61 -14.37
CA PHE A 139 -9.45 -2.49 -13.23
C PHE A 139 -9.18 -1.69 -11.95
N VAL A 140 -8.22 -0.76 -11.96
CA VAL A 140 -7.92 0.10 -10.79
C VAL A 140 -9.17 0.82 -10.31
N ARG A 141 -9.92 1.48 -11.21
CA ARG A 141 -11.14 2.21 -10.84
C ARG A 141 -12.23 1.31 -10.25
N ARG A 142 -12.30 0.05 -10.69
CA ARG A 142 -13.27 -0.92 -10.18
C ARG A 142 -12.93 -1.36 -8.76
N VAL A 143 -11.70 -1.81 -8.53
CA VAL A 143 -11.35 -2.47 -7.26
C VAL A 143 -10.91 -1.50 -6.16
N TRP A 144 -10.46 -0.27 -6.49
CA TRP A 144 -10.15 0.79 -5.52
C TRP A 144 -11.30 1.77 -5.28
N ASN A 145 -12.51 1.54 -5.84
CA ASN A 145 -13.61 2.48 -5.71
C ASN A 145 -13.91 2.84 -4.25
N ASP A 146 -14.03 1.87 -3.39
CA ASP A 146 -14.36 2.09 -1.98
C ASP A 146 -13.24 2.83 -1.25
N ALA A 147 -11.99 2.42 -1.43
CA ALA A 147 -10.84 3.12 -0.86
C ALA A 147 -10.72 4.57 -1.36
N MET A 148 -11.10 4.84 -2.61
CA MET A 148 -11.13 6.20 -3.17
C MET A 148 -12.27 7.05 -2.60
N VAL A 149 -13.43 6.45 -2.33
CA VAL A 149 -14.58 7.14 -1.73
C VAL A 149 -14.30 7.54 -0.28
N GLU A 150 -13.59 6.71 0.46
CA GLU A 150 -13.16 6.98 1.84
C GLU A 150 -12.18 8.16 1.95
N GLN A 151 -11.58 8.60 0.83
CA GLN A 151 -10.67 9.74 0.76
C GLN A 151 -11.40 11.11 0.68
N ALA A 152 -12.38 11.36 1.57
CA ALA A 152 -13.09 12.64 1.61
C ALA A 152 -12.10 13.81 1.83
N ASP A 153 -11.21 13.67 2.83
CA ASP A 153 -10.12 14.61 3.08
C ASP A 153 -8.76 13.98 2.76
N PRO A 154 -7.75 14.75 2.27
CA PRO A 154 -6.42 14.20 2.06
C PRO A 154 -5.85 13.71 3.40
N PRO A 155 -5.20 12.55 3.43
CA PRO A 155 -4.53 12.08 4.64
C PRO A 155 -3.57 13.16 5.16
N LYS A 156 -3.82 13.65 6.35
CA LYS A 156 -2.96 14.67 6.95
C LYS A 156 -1.68 13.99 7.43
N ASP A 157 -0.53 14.47 6.94
CA ASP A 157 0.74 14.15 7.57
C ASP A 157 0.75 14.78 8.96
N ALA A 158 0.78 13.95 10.00
CA ALA A 158 0.63 14.44 11.37
C ALA A 158 1.77 15.39 11.78
N LYS A 159 2.98 15.21 11.26
CA LYS A 159 4.10 16.12 11.51
C LYS A 159 3.84 17.48 10.88
N THR A 160 3.34 17.53 9.66
CA THR A 160 2.95 18.77 8.97
C THR A 160 1.79 19.44 9.69
N ALA A 161 0.76 18.69 10.07
CA ALA A 161 -0.38 19.23 10.81
C ALA A 161 0.03 19.82 12.15
N LEU A 162 0.94 19.15 12.88
CA LEU A 162 1.47 19.65 14.15
C LEU A 162 2.30 20.92 13.98
N GLN A 163 3.10 20.98 12.91
CA GLN A 163 3.87 22.15 12.56
C GLN A 163 2.97 23.34 12.23
N GLU A 164 1.95 23.14 11.40
CA GLU A 164 0.95 24.17 11.07
C GLU A 164 0.18 24.65 12.31
N TRP A 165 -0.17 23.71 13.20
CA TRP A 165 -0.84 24.01 14.47
C TRP A 165 0.03 24.91 15.35
N ALA A 166 1.33 24.57 15.47
CA ALA A 166 2.29 25.35 16.25
C ALA A 166 2.50 26.76 15.65
N GLN A 167 2.70 26.85 14.34
CA GLN A 167 2.88 28.12 13.62
C GLN A 167 1.69 29.05 13.76
N LYS A 168 0.46 28.54 13.58
CA LYS A 168 -0.78 29.34 13.73
C LYS A 168 -0.94 29.94 15.11
N ARG A 169 -0.30 29.35 16.14
CA ARG A 169 -0.40 29.79 17.54
C ARG A 169 0.86 30.48 18.06
N GLY A 170 1.82 30.76 17.15
CA GLY A 170 3.10 31.39 17.55
C GLY A 170 3.94 30.54 18.49
N GLN A 171 3.74 29.22 18.51
CA GLN A 171 4.50 28.27 19.29
C GLN A 171 5.82 27.94 18.60
N THR A 172 6.77 27.36 19.35
CA THR A 172 8.00 26.80 18.80
C THR A 172 7.67 25.64 17.84
N LEU A 173 8.53 25.48 16.81
CA LEU A 173 8.38 24.33 15.91
C LEU A 173 8.53 23.01 16.67
N PRO A 174 7.80 21.94 16.24
CA PRO A 174 7.90 20.63 16.86
C PRO A 174 9.33 20.10 16.85
N LEU A 175 9.84 19.72 18.01
CA LEU A 175 11.15 19.08 18.19
C LEU A 175 10.94 17.59 18.40
N TYR A 176 11.61 16.76 17.61
CA TYR A 176 11.54 15.30 17.67
C TYR A 176 12.84 14.70 18.18
N GLU A 177 12.75 13.89 19.22
CA GLU A 177 13.91 13.21 19.83
C GLU A 177 13.66 11.70 19.91
N VAL A 178 14.66 10.89 19.54
CA VAL A 178 14.62 9.44 19.75
C VAL A 178 14.90 9.18 21.22
N THR A 179 13.88 8.82 21.97
CA THR A 179 13.98 8.57 23.42
C THR A 179 14.16 7.10 23.77
N GLY A 180 14.00 6.19 22.78
CA GLY A 180 14.22 4.77 22.99
C GLY A 180 14.42 4.00 21.70
N GLN A 181 15.18 2.91 21.82
CA GLN A 181 15.31 1.90 20.77
C GLN A 181 15.33 0.52 21.42
N SER A 182 14.53 -0.40 20.93
CA SER A 182 14.41 -1.77 21.43
C SER A 182 14.17 -2.75 20.27
N GLY A 183 14.10 -4.03 20.59
CA GLY A 183 13.88 -5.10 19.61
C GLY A 183 15.16 -5.62 18.96
N PRO A 184 15.08 -6.80 18.31
CA PRO A 184 16.22 -7.40 17.64
C PRO A 184 16.59 -6.63 16.35
N PRO A 185 17.83 -6.79 15.83
CA PRO A 185 18.30 -6.05 14.64
C PRO A 185 17.41 -6.18 13.39
N HIS A 186 16.70 -7.28 13.25
CA HIS A 186 15.78 -7.55 12.13
C HIS A 186 14.35 -7.04 12.36
N ALA A 187 14.02 -6.58 13.57
CA ALA A 187 12.73 -6.00 13.95
C ALA A 187 12.93 -4.91 15.02
N PRO A 188 13.63 -3.81 14.70
CA PRO A 188 13.86 -2.72 15.63
C PRO A 188 12.55 -1.99 15.95
N ALA A 189 12.40 -1.50 17.17
CA ALA A 189 11.36 -0.58 17.57
C ALA A 189 12.00 0.71 18.07
N PHE A 190 11.60 1.84 17.50
CA PHE A 190 12.03 3.18 17.89
C PHE A 190 10.93 3.88 18.66
N THR A 191 11.26 4.51 19.76
CA THR A 191 10.38 5.44 20.47
C THR A 191 10.87 6.86 20.24
N VAL A 192 9.99 7.72 19.76
CA VAL A 192 10.26 9.13 19.53
C VAL A 192 9.32 9.96 20.38
N THR A 193 9.84 10.98 21.03
CA THR A 193 9.05 12.01 21.71
C THR A 193 9.07 13.29 20.89
N VAL A 194 7.90 13.90 20.70
CA VAL A 194 7.76 15.23 20.09
C VAL A 194 7.38 16.24 21.18
N THR A 195 7.98 17.42 21.12
CA THR A 195 7.72 18.53 22.05
C THR A 195 7.32 19.79 21.29
N VAL A 196 6.26 20.48 21.76
CA VAL A 196 5.83 21.80 21.27
C VAL A 196 5.51 22.67 22.49
N GLY A 197 6.31 23.69 22.76
CA GLY A 197 6.17 24.50 23.96
C GLY A 197 6.37 23.63 25.22
N SER A 198 5.33 23.54 26.05
CA SER A 198 5.32 22.70 27.27
C SER A 198 4.60 21.36 27.08
N ALA A 199 4.06 21.08 25.88
CA ALA A 199 3.32 19.87 25.60
C ALA A 199 4.22 18.85 24.87
N ASP A 200 4.12 17.58 25.27
CA ASP A 200 4.85 16.48 24.64
C ASP A 200 3.99 15.24 24.47
N ALA A 201 4.39 14.39 23.55
CA ALA A 201 3.82 13.04 23.39
C ALA A 201 4.85 12.13 22.73
N SER A 202 4.70 10.81 22.96
CA SER A 202 5.60 9.81 22.41
C SER A 202 4.87 8.83 21.50
N GLY A 203 5.60 8.33 20.48
CA GLY A 203 5.12 7.32 19.56
C GLY A 203 6.21 6.29 19.29
N SER A 204 5.80 5.02 19.09
CA SER A 204 6.75 3.93 18.81
C SER A 204 6.40 3.22 17.52
N ALA A 205 7.41 2.89 16.69
CA ALA A 205 7.23 2.16 15.44
C ALA A 205 8.53 1.43 15.01
N GLY A 206 8.44 0.58 13.99
CA GLY A 206 9.58 -0.17 13.45
C GLY A 206 10.65 0.67 12.74
N ASN A 207 10.39 1.96 12.47
CA ASN A 207 11.38 2.91 11.98
C ASN A 207 11.13 4.31 12.56
N LYS A 208 12.16 5.15 12.54
CA LYS A 208 12.13 6.50 13.15
C LYS A 208 11.03 7.39 12.57
N ARG A 209 10.88 7.41 11.24
CA ARG A 209 9.87 8.25 10.56
C ARG A 209 8.44 7.89 10.97
N ALA A 210 8.13 6.59 11.04
CA ALA A 210 6.82 6.14 11.51
C ALA A 210 6.60 6.42 13.01
N ALA A 211 7.65 6.35 13.84
CA ALA A 211 7.57 6.71 15.25
C ALA A 211 7.33 8.22 15.44
N GLU A 212 7.98 9.08 14.65
CA GLU A 212 7.75 10.52 14.63
C GLU A 212 6.31 10.88 14.25
N GLN A 213 5.74 10.22 13.24
CA GLN A 213 4.33 10.39 12.84
C GLN A 213 3.38 10.04 13.99
N ARG A 214 3.59 8.88 14.62
CA ARG A 214 2.75 8.47 15.77
C ARG A 214 2.88 9.41 16.96
N ALA A 215 4.06 9.94 17.22
CA ALA A 215 4.27 10.94 18.27
C ALA A 215 3.48 12.23 17.95
N ALA A 216 3.54 12.70 16.70
CA ALA A 216 2.80 13.88 16.26
C ALA A 216 1.27 13.66 16.34
N GLU A 217 0.76 12.51 15.90
CA GLU A 217 -0.65 12.11 16.03
C GLU A 217 -1.11 12.13 17.49
N ALA A 218 -0.32 11.50 18.37
CA ALA A 218 -0.62 11.44 19.79
C ALA A 218 -0.65 12.82 20.45
N LEU A 219 0.23 13.74 20.02
CA LEU A 219 0.23 15.10 20.53
C LEU A 219 -0.96 15.89 19.99
N LEU A 220 -1.24 15.85 18.69
CA LEU A 220 -2.38 16.53 18.07
C LEU A 220 -3.73 16.13 18.69
N ALA A 221 -3.90 14.84 19.03
CA ALA A 221 -5.11 14.37 19.68
C ALA A 221 -5.35 14.96 21.08
N ARG A 222 -4.33 15.54 21.72
CA ARG A 222 -4.37 16.15 23.06
C ARG A 222 -4.38 17.67 23.03
N LEU A 223 -4.07 18.26 21.89
CA LEU A 223 -4.01 19.71 21.73
C LEU A 223 -5.41 20.27 21.40
N PRO A 224 -5.73 21.49 21.87
CA PRO A 224 -7.00 22.13 21.51
C PRO A 224 -7.05 22.42 20.00
N ALA A 225 -8.27 22.30 19.45
CA ALA A 225 -8.54 22.54 18.03
C ALA A 225 -8.20 23.97 17.59
#